data_cb1227d721aff4913b4b988f1793ecf8
#
_entry.id   cb1227d721aff4913b4b988f1793ecf8
#
_cell.length_a   1.000
_cell.length_b   1.000
_cell.length_c   1.000
_cell.angle_alpha   90.00
_cell.angle_beta   90.00
_cell.angle_gamma   90.00
#
_symmetry.space_group_name_H-M   'P 1'
#
loop_
_entity.id
_entity.type
_entity.pdbx_description
1 polymer ?
#
loop_
_entity_poly.entity_id
_entity_poly.type
_entity_poly.pdbx_seq_one_letter_code
_entity_poly.pdbx_strand_id
1 'polypeptide(L)'
;MWPGPLGVSLAGKALAAKLWDLQLVVDDASYGGGTGLVLRPDVMAAAMDAYPPAPNSRLLVMSPRGRVLNQALCEELAANTDGLAIVCPRYEGLDQRVMDAYEMVEVSVGDYVLSGGDLAAMILLDACLRLRPNVISKASVHDHESFASDPSSPFSGLLEYPHYTRPSDWRGHVVPQVLTSGNHQAVAEWRLQQAQQITLARRPDLWLKYPLSK
;
A
#
# COMPACT_ATOMS: atom_id res chain seq x y z
N MET A 1 10.51 -18.02 3.45
CA MET A 1 10.65 -18.01 1.98
C MET A 1 10.75 -16.57 1.47
N TRP A 2 11.47 -15.77 2.20
CA TRP A 2 11.82 -14.40 1.90
C TRP A 2 13.11 -14.32 1.08
N PRO A 3 13.22 -13.34 0.18
CA PRO A 3 12.24 -12.27 -0.08
C PRO A 3 11.09 -12.67 -1.01
N GLY A 4 11.03 -13.92 -1.53
CA GLY A 4 9.96 -14.37 -2.40
C GLY A 4 9.74 -13.47 -3.62
N PRO A 5 8.48 -13.13 -3.95
CA PRO A 5 8.18 -12.23 -5.07
C PRO A 5 8.80 -10.84 -4.93
N LEU A 6 9.05 -10.37 -3.70
CA LEU A 6 9.68 -9.07 -3.45
C LEU A 6 11.13 -9.02 -3.94
N GLY A 7 11.82 -10.18 -4.02
CA GLY A 7 13.22 -10.26 -4.48
C GLY A 7 13.42 -9.95 -5.97
N VAL A 8 12.37 -10.06 -6.80
CA VAL A 8 12.43 -9.89 -8.26
C VAL A 8 11.63 -8.67 -8.77
N SER A 9 11.02 -7.91 -7.87
CA SER A 9 10.19 -6.75 -8.15
C SER A 9 10.91 -5.42 -7.83
N LEU A 10 10.17 -4.31 -7.87
CA LEU A 10 10.66 -3.01 -7.38
C LEU A 10 11.11 -3.09 -5.91
N ALA A 11 10.38 -3.84 -5.08
CA ALA A 11 10.75 -4.09 -3.69
C ALA A 11 12.07 -4.86 -3.58
N GLY A 12 12.37 -5.78 -4.51
CA GLY A 12 13.66 -6.47 -4.58
C GLY A 12 14.84 -5.53 -4.88
N LYS A 13 14.61 -4.52 -5.72
CA LYS A 13 15.62 -3.47 -5.96
C LYS A 13 15.86 -2.63 -4.70
N ALA A 14 14.82 -2.31 -3.96
CA ALA A 14 14.91 -1.59 -2.70
C ALA A 14 15.62 -2.42 -1.62
N LEU A 15 15.39 -3.74 -1.55
CA LEU A 15 16.12 -4.67 -0.69
C LEU A 15 17.62 -4.69 -1.03
N ALA A 16 17.96 -4.81 -2.32
CA ALA A 16 19.34 -4.77 -2.78
C ALA A 16 20.04 -3.43 -2.48
N ALA A 17 19.29 -2.33 -2.49
CA ALA A 17 19.75 -1.01 -2.10
C ALA A 17 19.78 -0.78 -0.57
N LYS A 18 19.47 -1.82 0.23
CA LYS A 18 19.40 -1.78 1.71
C LYS A 18 18.40 -0.74 2.25
N LEU A 19 17.31 -0.50 1.54
CA LEU A 19 16.24 0.39 2.00
C LEU A 19 15.27 -0.31 2.96
N TRP A 20 15.38 -1.64 3.13
CA TRP A 20 14.64 -2.46 4.11
C TRP A 20 15.33 -3.80 4.41
N ASP A 21 15.00 -4.45 5.53
CA ASP A 21 15.59 -5.70 6.04
C ASP A 21 14.57 -6.56 6.84
N LEU A 22 14.87 -7.83 7.20
CA LEU A 22 13.94 -8.84 7.75
C LEU A 22 14.50 -9.66 8.93
N GLN A 23 13.67 -9.93 9.97
CA GLN A 23 14.03 -10.74 11.16
C GLN A 23 12.87 -11.62 11.73
N LEU A 24 13.15 -12.73 12.46
CA LEU A 24 12.20 -13.78 12.90
C LEU A 24 12.23 -14.08 14.42
N VAL A 25 11.06 -14.31 15.10
CA VAL A 25 10.90 -14.44 16.57
C VAL A 25 9.80 -15.46 17.02
N VAL A 26 9.74 -15.93 18.30
CA VAL A 26 8.98 -17.08 18.87
C VAL A 26 7.80 -16.70 19.79
N ASP A 27 6.81 -17.59 20.00
CA ASP A 27 5.47 -17.37 20.56
C ASP A 27 5.05 -18.37 21.68
N ASP A 28 3.92 -18.11 22.42
CA ASP A 28 3.38 -18.92 23.52
C ASP A 28 1.85 -18.77 23.66
N ALA A 29 1.20 -19.58 24.49
CA ALA A 29 -0.25 -19.56 24.72
C ALA A 29 -0.74 -18.23 25.34
N SER A 30 -1.91 -17.75 24.91
CA SER A 30 -2.49 -16.50 25.44
C SER A 30 -3.03 -16.66 26.86
N TYR A 31 -2.86 -15.65 27.70
CA TYR A 31 -3.58 -15.56 28.97
C TYR A 31 -5.10 -15.40 28.73
N GLY A 32 -5.89 -16.03 29.59
CA GLY A 32 -7.36 -16.03 29.47
C GLY A 32 -7.90 -17.20 28.63
N GLY A 33 -7.04 -18.04 28.07
CA GLY A 33 -7.39 -19.16 27.20
C GLY A 33 -7.59 -18.71 25.75
N GLY A 34 -7.87 -19.68 24.88
CA GLY A 34 -8.00 -19.50 23.45
C GLY A 34 -7.21 -20.56 22.69
N THR A 35 -7.41 -20.65 21.38
CA THR A 35 -6.81 -21.71 20.54
C THR A 35 -5.53 -21.27 19.83
N GLY A 36 -5.09 -20.03 20.00
CA GLY A 36 -3.95 -19.46 19.29
C GLY A 36 -2.75 -19.17 20.19
N LEU A 37 -1.64 -18.85 19.56
CA LEU A 37 -0.39 -18.43 20.18
C LEU A 37 -0.21 -16.91 20.00
N VAL A 38 0.51 -16.27 20.93
CA VAL A 38 0.84 -14.85 20.92
C VAL A 38 2.35 -14.69 20.97
N LEU A 39 2.93 -13.82 20.17
CA LEU A 39 4.34 -13.48 20.22
C LEU A 39 4.69 -12.93 21.60
N ARG A 40 5.68 -13.55 22.24
CA ARG A 40 6.09 -13.23 23.61
C ARG A 40 6.76 -11.86 23.72
N PRO A 41 6.44 -11.07 24.76
CA PRO A 41 6.99 -9.72 24.92
C PRO A 41 8.50 -9.72 25.18
N ASP A 42 9.01 -10.67 25.97
CA ASP A 42 10.43 -10.80 26.26
C ASP A 42 11.27 -11.19 25.04
N VAL A 43 10.73 -12.06 24.19
CA VAL A 43 11.40 -12.48 22.95
C VAL A 43 11.39 -11.35 21.93
N MET A 44 10.27 -10.63 21.80
CA MET A 44 10.18 -9.48 20.90
C MET A 44 11.10 -8.35 21.37
N ALA A 45 11.13 -8.04 22.67
CA ALA A 45 12.03 -7.04 23.23
C ALA A 45 13.49 -7.40 22.97
N ALA A 46 13.88 -8.66 23.20
CA ALA A 46 15.24 -9.13 22.92
C ALA A 46 15.60 -9.01 21.42
N ALA A 47 14.65 -9.24 20.52
CA ALA A 47 14.86 -9.04 19.08
C ALA A 47 15.05 -7.56 18.74
N MET A 48 14.26 -6.67 19.32
CA MET A 48 14.38 -5.21 19.15
C MET A 48 15.73 -4.68 19.71
N ASP A 49 16.19 -5.23 20.84
CA ASP A 49 17.46 -4.86 21.43
C ASP A 49 18.65 -5.35 20.60
N ALA A 50 18.55 -6.57 20.04
CA ALA A 50 19.59 -7.14 19.19
C ALA A 50 19.68 -6.46 17.80
N TYR A 51 18.53 -5.99 17.29
CA TYR A 51 18.40 -5.38 15.98
C TYR A 51 17.53 -4.12 16.08
N PRO A 52 18.06 -3.06 16.70
CA PRO A 52 17.29 -1.84 16.90
C PRO A 52 16.93 -1.22 15.54
N PRO A 53 15.67 -0.81 15.36
CA PRO A 53 15.30 -0.06 14.18
C PRO A 53 16.09 1.24 14.11
N ALA A 54 16.23 1.80 12.91
CA ALA A 54 16.93 3.07 12.75
C ALA A 54 16.29 4.15 13.64
N PRO A 55 17.08 5.08 14.21
CA PRO A 55 16.54 6.16 15.01
C PRO A 55 15.40 6.90 14.28
N ASN A 56 14.31 7.20 15.00
CA ASN A 56 13.10 7.86 14.49
C ASN A 56 12.32 7.08 13.41
N SER A 57 12.69 5.83 13.09
CA SER A 57 11.88 5.01 12.21
C SER A 57 10.53 4.70 12.86
N ARG A 58 9.46 4.63 12.04
CA ARG A 58 8.15 4.21 12.54
C ARG A 58 8.10 2.69 12.71
N LEU A 59 7.61 2.25 13.86
CA LEU A 59 7.36 0.85 14.16
C LEU A 59 5.93 0.48 13.79
N LEU A 60 5.76 -0.41 12.83
CA LEU A 60 4.47 -0.86 12.36
C LEU A 60 4.24 -2.33 12.71
N VAL A 61 3.01 -2.67 13.08
CA VAL A 61 2.56 -4.05 13.26
C VAL A 61 1.45 -4.34 12.26
N MET A 62 1.61 -5.39 11.48
CA MET A 62 0.55 -5.81 10.55
C MET A 62 -0.55 -6.53 11.33
N SER A 63 -1.74 -5.93 11.38
CA SER A 63 -2.86 -6.40 12.20
C SER A 63 -4.21 -6.03 11.56
N PRO A 64 -5.21 -6.93 11.55
CA PRO A 64 -6.56 -6.58 11.06
C PRO A 64 -7.24 -5.48 11.90
N ARG A 65 -6.78 -5.21 13.12
CA ARG A 65 -7.30 -4.16 14.02
C ARG A 65 -6.76 -2.78 13.71
N GLY A 66 -5.73 -2.69 12.85
CA GLY A 66 -5.01 -1.45 12.58
C GLY A 66 -5.74 -0.47 11.68
N ARG A 67 -5.16 0.73 11.55
CA ARG A 67 -5.60 1.73 10.57
C ARG A 67 -5.54 1.13 9.16
N VAL A 68 -6.64 1.24 8.41
CA VAL A 68 -6.72 0.69 7.06
C VAL A 68 -5.75 1.41 6.12
N LEU A 69 -4.91 0.62 5.44
CA LEU A 69 -3.98 1.11 4.42
C LEU A 69 -4.75 1.65 3.21
N ASN A 70 -4.54 2.91 2.90
CA ASN A 70 -5.06 3.59 1.72
C ASN A 70 -3.95 4.46 1.12
N GLN A 71 -4.21 5.09 -0.04
CA GLN A 71 -3.20 5.89 -0.74
C GLN A 71 -2.60 6.99 0.15
N ALA A 72 -3.42 7.70 0.92
CA ALA A 72 -2.95 8.76 1.81
C ALA A 72 -1.99 8.24 2.91
N LEU A 73 -2.29 7.05 3.48
CA LEU A 73 -1.39 6.43 4.45
C LEU A 73 -0.10 5.93 3.76
N CYS A 74 -0.19 5.40 2.54
CA CYS A 74 1.02 5.02 1.78
C CYS A 74 1.92 6.24 1.52
N GLU A 75 1.37 7.38 1.15
CA GLU A 75 2.09 8.63 0.95
C GLU A 75 2.72 9.15 2.24
N GLU A 76 1.96 9.14 3.34
CA GLU A 76 2.45 9.49 4.68
C GLU A 76 3.65 8.63 5.09
N LEU A 77 3.56 7.31 4.89
CA LEU A 77 4.64 6.37 5.22
C LEU A 77 5.82 6.48 4.26
N ALA A 78 5.57 6.69 2.96
CA ALA A 78 6.61 6.87 1.96
C ALA A 78 7.40 8.17 2.15
N ALA A 79 6.78 9.22 2.67
CA ALA A 79 7.44 10.48 2.99
C ALA A 79 8.39 10.39 4.19
N ASN A 80 8.24 9.36 5.04
CA ASN A 80 9.15 9.17 6.17
C ASN A 80 10.55 8.77 5.68
N THR A 81 11.52 9.65 5.91
CA THR A 81 12.93 9.45 5.51
C THR A 81 13.71 8.60 6.49
N ASP A 82 13.26 8.50 7.75
CA ASP A 82 13.95 7.80 8.83
C ASP A 82 13.75 6.28 8.78
N GLY A 83 12.82 5.82 7.93
CA GLY A 83 12.58 4.41 7.67
C GLY A 83 11.34 3.84 8.38
N LEU A 84 11.04 2.59 8.04
CA LEU A 84 9.95 1.81 8.63
C LEU A 84 10.52 0.49 9.14
N ALA A 85 10.18 0.12 10.37
CA ALA A 85 10.35 -1.24 10.88
C ALA A 85 8.97 -1.90 10.96
N ILE A 86 8.83 -3.08 10.36
CA ILE A 86 7.54 -3.75 10.24
C ILE A 86 7.59 -5.09 10.94
N VAL A 87 6.74 -5.27 11.94
CA VAL A 87 6.53 -6.54 12.63
C VAL A 87 5.43 -7.30 11.92
N CYS A 88 5.71 -8.55 11.56
CA CYS A 88 4.80 -9.47 10.86
C CYS A 88 4.38 -10.60 11.80
N PRO A 89 3.36 -10.43 12.64
CA PRO A 89 2.93 -11.46 13.57
C PRO A 89 2.35 -12.68 12.83
N ARG A 90 2.39 -13.81 13.52
CA ARG A 90 1.63 -15.01 13.19
C ARG A 90 0.57 -15.22 14.25
N TYR A 91 -0.31 -16.21 14.03
CA TYR A 91 -1.34 -16.66 14.97
C TYR A 91 -2.22 -15.50 15.47
N GLU A 92 -2.31 -15.31 16.81
CA GLU A 92 -3.14 -14.27 17.44
C GLU A 92 -2.45 -12.89 17.53
N GLY A 93 -1.22 -12.78 17.04
CA GLY A 93 -0.50 -11.52 16.99
C GLY A 93 0.59 -11.36 18.05
N LEU A 94 0.80 -10.13 18.50
CA LEU A 94 1.86 -9.71 19.42
C LEU A 94 1.26 -9.34 20.77
N ASP A 95 1.97 -9.62 21.87
CA ASP A 95 1.57 -9.18 23.21
C ASP A 95 1.41 -7.66 23.27
N GLN A 96 0.27 -7.19 23.77
CA GLN A 96 -0.10 -5.77 23.79
C GLN A 96 0.93 -4.92 24.51
N ARG A 97 1.54 -5.43 25.58
CA ARG A 97 2.54 -4.69 26.39
C ARG A 97 3.76 -4.27 25.59
N VAL A 98 4.16 -5.08 24.60
CA VAL A 98 5.26 -4.72 23.70
C VAL A 98 4.82 -3.62 22.73
N MET A 99 3.63 -3.73 22.18
CA MET A 99 3.11 -2.69 21.29
C MET A 99 3.04 -1.34 21.98
N ASP A 100 2.56 -1.33 23.22
CA ASP A 100 2.46 -0.10 24.03
C ASP A 100 3.84 0.45 24.44
N ALA A 101 4.78 -0.42 24.84
CA ALA A 101 6.11 -0.02 25.29
C ALA A 101 6.99 0.57 24.17
N TYR A 102 6.81 0.08 22.94
CA TYR A 102 7.56 0.56 21.76
C TYR A 102 6.73 1.52 20.88
N GLU A 103 5.56 1.95 21.33
CA GLU A 103 4.65 2.85 20.58
C GLU A 103 4.39 2.37 19.15
N MET A 104 4.17 1.06 18.98
CA MET A 104 3.96 0.44 17.67
C MET A 104 2.59 0.81 17.10
N VAL A 105 2.52 1.10 15.81
CA VAL A 105 1.29 1.45 15.11
C VAL A 105 0.76 0.25 14.35
N GLU A 106 -0.48 -0.17 14.63
CA GLU A 106 -1.15 -1.23 13.90
C GLU A 106 -1.65 -0.75 12.52
N VAL A 107 -1.36 -1.53 11.47
CA VAL A 107 -1.81 -1.26 10.10
C VAL A 107 -2.53 -2.49 9.54
N SER A 108 -3.73 -2.27 9.00
CA SER A 108 -4.54 -3.28 8.30
C SER A 108 -4.49 -3.07 6.79
N VAL A 109 -4.44 -4.15 6.01
CA VAL A 109 -4.54 -4.10 4.54
C VAL A 109 -5.96 -4.29 4.03
N GLY A 110 -6.95 -4.40 4.92
CA GLY A 110 -8.37 -4.53 4.58
C GLY A 110 -9.15 -5.38 5.58
N ASP A 111 -10.46 -5.47 5.38
CA ASP A 111 -11.41 -6.14 6.26
C ASP A 111 -11.43 -7.67 6.02
N TYR A 112 -10.28 -8.31 6.17
CA TYR A 112 -10.12 -9.77 6.07
C TYR A 112 -8.91 -10.21 6.89
N VAL A 113 -8.87 -11.51 7.23
CA VAL A 113 -7.80 -12.11 8.03
C VAL A 113 -6.87 -12.93 7.14
N LEU A 114 -5.57 -12.72 7.29
CA LEU A 114 -4.51 -13.51 6.65
C LEU A 114 -3.89 -14.48 7.66
N SER A 115 -3.21 -15.51 7.17
CA SER A 115 -2.50 -16.48 8.01
C SER A 115 -1.25 -15.91 8.73
N GLY A 116 -0.88 -14.67 8.44
CA GLY A 116 0.24 -13.96 9.05
C GLY A 116 0.47 -12.59 8.42
N GLY A 117 1.29 -11.77 9.07
CA GLY A 117 1.57 -10.39 8.64
C GLY A 117 2.44 -10.26 7.40
N ASP A 118 3.08 -11.32 6.94
CA ASP A 118 4.07 -11.26 5.84
C ASP A 118 3.50 -10.70 4.54
N LEU A 119 2.34 -11.22 4.09
CA LEU A 119 1.70 -10.76 2.87
C LEU A 119 1.19 -9.31 3.00
N ALA A 120 0.68 -8.96 4.18
CA ALA A 120 0.26 -7.59 4.48
C ALA A 120 1.44 -6.61 4.41
N ALA A 121 2.59 -6.99 4.98
CA ALA A 121 3.82 -6.21 4.87
C ALA A 121 4.31 -6.06 3.42
N MET A 122 4.18 -7.10 2.60
CA MET A 122 4.50 -7.02 1.17
C MET A 122 3.62 -6.01 0.44
N ILE A 123 2.31 -6.00 0.70
CA ILE A 123 1.37 -5.03 0.11
C ILE A 123 1.75 -3.61 0.53
N LEU A 124 2.00 -3.38 1.83
CA LEU A 124 2.42 -2.08 2.35
C LEU A 124 3.72 -1.62 1.71
N LEU A 125 4.73 -2.49 1.68
CA LEU A 125 6.03 -2.16 1.11
C LEU A 125 5.94 -1.83 -0.39
N ASP A 126 5.23 -2.61 -1.18
CA ASP A 126 5.06 -2.35 -2.61
C ASP A 126 4.36 -1.01 -2.84
N ALA A 127 3.25 -0.76 -2.11
CA ALA A 127 2.49 0.48 -2.22
C ALA A 127 3.29 1.73 -1.81
N CYS A 128 4.12 1.64 -0.76
CA CYS A 128 4.95 2.76 -0.30
C CYS A 128 6.21 2.95 -1.15
N LEU A 129 6.91 1.86 -1.52
CA LEU A 129 8.19 1.95 -2.22
C LEU A 129 8.03 2.53 -3.62
N ARG A 130 6.94 2.25 -4.33
CA ARG A 130 6.67 2.84 -5.64
C ARG A 130 6.50 4.37 -5.61
N LEU A 131 6.15 4.93 -4.45
CA LEU A 131 6.00 6.37 -4.25
C LEU A 131 7.33 7.07 -3.91
N ARG A 132 8.40 6.31 -3.64
CA ARG A 132 9.71 6.90 -3.34
C ARG A 132 10.34 7.49 -4.59
N PRO A 133 11.08 8.62 -4.47
CA PRO A 133 11.82 9.20 -5.59
C PRO A 133 12.73 8.18 -6.27
N ASN A 134 12.80 8.23 -7.60
CA ASN A 134 13.64 7.37 -8.44
C ASN A 134 13.29 5.88 -8.47
N VAL A 135 12.19 5.44 -7.83
CA VAL A 135 11.68 4.07 -7.95
C VAL A 135 10.88 3.90 -9.23
N ILE A 136 9.99 4.84 -9.54
CA ILE A 136 9.32 4.93 -10.84
C ILE A 136 9.99 6.04 -11.65
N SER A 137 10.32 5.75 -12.91
CA SER A 137 11.12 6.62 -13.77
C SER A 137 10.46 7.95 -14.18
N LYS A 138 9.13 8.06 -14.04
CA LYS A 138 8.37 9.29 -14.33
C LYS A 138 7.39 9.57 -13.18
N ALA A 139 7.67 10.59 -12.39
CA ALA A 139 6.78 11.03 -11.30
C ALA A 139 5.35 11.34 -11.78
N SER A 140 5.20 11.88 -13.00
CA SER A 140 3.89 12.18 -13.61
C SER A 140 2.99 10.96 -13.86
N VAL A 141 3.46 9.73 -13.67
CA VAL A 141 2.62 8.53 -13.74
C VAL A 141 1.57 8.55 -12.63
N HIS A 142 1.92 9.07 -11.45
CA HIS A 142 1.02 9.12 -10.30
C HIS A 142 -0.13 10.13 -10.45
N ASP A 143 -0.02 11.11 -11.36
CA ASP A 143 -1.00 12.19 -11.50
C ASP A 143 -2.35 11.72 -12.07
N HIS A 144 -2.36 10.57 -12.75
CA HIS A 144 -3.54 10.01 -13.42
C HIS A 144 -3.97 8.64 -12.90
N GLU A 145 -3.20 8.04 -11.97
CA GLU A 145 -3.53 6.74 -11.37
C GLU A 145 -4.76 6.85 -10.46
N SER A 146 -5.41 5.71 -10.23
CA SER A 146 -6.48 5.63 -9.23
C SER A 146 -6.00 6.13 -7.87
N PHE A 147 -6.85 6.93 -7.21
CA PHE A 147 -6.56 7.54 -5.90
C PHE A 147 -5.46 8.62 -5.91
N ALA A 148 -5.13 9.19 -7.06
CA ALA A 148 -4.22 10.33 -7.13
C ALA A 148 -4.61 11.41 -6.10
N SER A 149 -3.63 11.95 -5.38
CA SER A 149 -3.88 12.84 -4.22
C SER A 149 -3.63 14.32 -4.53
N ASP A 150 -3.04 14.66 -5.68
CA ASP A 150 -2.80 16.05 -6.06
C ASP A 150 -4.12 16.82 -6.22
N PRO A 151 -4.44 17.76 -5.32
CA PRO A 151 -5.69 18.51 -5.39
C PRO A 151 -5.80 19.41 -6.62
N SER A 152 -4.69 19.70 -7.31
CA SER A 152 -4.69 20.48 -8.56
C SER A 152 -5.06 19.63 -9.79
N SER A 153 -4.98 18.30 -9.68
CA SER A 153 -5.35 17.36 -10.75
C SER A 153 -6.85 17.18 -10.82
N PRO A 154 -7.48 17.25 -12.02
CA PRO A 154 -8.88 16.90 -12.18
C PRO A 154 -9.18 15.41 -11.92
N PHE A 155 -8.16 14.57 -11.81
CA PHE A 155 -8.27 13.14 -11.49
C PHE A 155 -8.17 12.85 -9.99
N SER A 156 -7.93 13.87 -9.16
CA SER A 156 -7.73 13.69 -7.72
C SER A 156 -8.89 12.94 -7.06
N GLY A 157 -8.59 11.84 -6.40
CA GLY A 157 -9.57 10.99 -5.71
C GLY A 157 -10.43 10.11 -6.61
N LEU A 158 -10.29 10.17 -7.93
CA LEU A 158 -11.00 9.32 -8.87
C LEU A 158 -10.34 7.95 -9.05
N LEU A 159 -11.09 6.99 -9.58
CA LEU A 159 -10.55 5.80 -10.22
C LEU A 159 -10.04 6.16 -11.62
N GLU A 160 -8.99 5.49 -12.05
CA GLU A 160 -8.41 5.69 -13.37
C GLU A 160 -9.37 5.27 -14.49
N TYR A 161 -9.26 5.94 -15.63
CA TYR A 161 -10.00 5.64 -16.85
C TYR A 161 -9.50 4.34 -17.53
N PRO A 162 -10.29 3.70 -18.43
CA PRO A 162 -9.88 2.48 -19.09
C PRO A 162 -8.78 2.72 -20.12
N HIS A 163 -7.83 1.79 -20.18
CA HIS A 163 -6.73 1.80 -21.14
C HIS A 163 -6.99 0.87 -22.32
N TYR A 164 -6.52 1.26 -23.49
CA TYR A 164 -6.61 0.49 -24.72
C TYR A 164 -5.23 0.37 -25.37
N THR A 165 -4.98 -0.77 -26.00
CA THR A 165 -3.76 -1.04 -26.76
C THR A 165 -4.08 -1.77 -28.06
N ARG A 166 -3.07 -2.15 -28.83
CA ARG A 166 -3.20 -2.86 -30.10
C ARG A 166 -3.67 -4.31 -29.87
N PRO A 167 -4.44 -4.89 -30.82
CA PRO A 167 -4.93 -4.29 -32.07
C PRO A 167 -6.09 -3.30 -31.85
N SER A 168 -6.34 -2.41 -32.81
CA SER A 168 -7.45 -1.41 -32.74
C SER A 168 -8.84 -2.02 -32.81
N ASP A 169 -8.96 -3.20 -33.40
CA ASP A 169 -10.16 -4.06 -33.36
C ASP A 169 -9.76 -5.42 -32.81
N TRP A 170 -10.44 -5.85 -31.76
CA TRP A 170 -10.30 -7.16 -31.18
C TRP A 170 -11.68 -7.83 -31.08
N ARG A 171 -11.96 -8.77 -32.00
CA ARG A 171 -13.21 -9.52 -32.07
C ARG A 171 -14.46 -8.64 -32.14
N GLY A 172 -14.39 -7.55 -32.92
CA GLY A 172 -15.47 -6.58 -33.07
C GLY A 172 -15.55 -5.52 -31.97
N HIS A 173 -14.68 -5.58 -30.95
CA HIS A 173 -14.53 -4.54 -29.95
C HIS A 173 -13.49 -3.53 -30.40
N VAL A 174 -13.93 -2.35 -30.81
CA VAL A 174 -13.06 -1.31 -31.39
C VAL A 174 -12.62 -0.31 -30.34
N VAL A 175 -11.37 0.13 -30.43
CA VAL A 175 -10.85 1.24 -29.60
C VAL A 175 -11.68 2.50 -29.87
N PRO A 176 -12.09 3.27 -28.82
CA PRO A 176 -12.81 4.52 -28.98
C PRO A 176 -12.08 5.47 -29.94
N GLN A 177 -12.80 5.99 -30.95
CA GLN A 177 -12.23 6.79 -32.02
C GLN A 177 -11.52 8.06 -31.51
N VAL A 178 -12.00 8.64 -30.41
CA VAL A 178 -11.35 9.80 -29.76
C VAL A 178 -9.90 9.54 -29.40
N LEU A 179 -9.55 8.30 -28.98
CA LEU A 179 -8.20 7.92 -28.59
C LEU A 179 -7.21 7.80 -29.75
N THR A 180 -7.73 7.69 -30.98
CA THR A 180 -6.95 7.60 -32.23
C THR A 180 -7.00 8.88 -33.05
N SER A 181 -7.71 9.92 -32.59
CA SER A 181 -7.97 11.16 -33.35
C SER A 181 -6.75 12.11 -33.43
N GLY A 182 -5.76 11.96 -32.55
CA GLY A 182 -4.66 12.94 -32.40
C GLY A 182 -5.06 14.25 -31.69
N ASN A 183 -6.35 14.41 -31.32
CA ASN A 183 -6.83 15.58 -30.57
C ASN A 183 -6.59 15.38 -29.07
N HIS A 184 -5.49 15.90 -28.55
CA HIS A 184 -5.09 15.73 -27.14
C HIS A 184 -6.13 16.30 -26.15
N GLN A 185 -6.80 17.41 -26.49
CA GLN A 185 -7.82 17.98 -25.64
C GLN A 185 -9.04 17.05 -25.52
N ALA A 186 -9.56 16.56 -26.66
CA ALA A 186 -10.68 15.62 -26.67
C ALA A 186 -10.34 14.31 -25.97
N VAL A 187 -9.09 13.84 -26.08
CA VAL A 187 -8.62 12.67 -25.33
C VAL A 187 -8.61 12.93 -23.82
N ALA A 188 -8.13 14.09 -23.37
CA ALA A 188 -8.12 14.45 -21.96
C ALA A 188 -9.54 14.54 -21.37
N GLU A 189 -10.45 15.21 -22.06
CA GLU A 189 -11.86 15.31 -21.69
C GLU A 189 -12.54 13.94 -21.60
N TRP A 190 -12.30 13.07 -22.58
CA TRP A 190 -12.83 11.72 -22.61
C TRP A 190 -12.32 10.90 -21.41
N ARG A 191 -10.99 10.97 -21.12
CA ARG A 191 -10.39 10.27 -19.97
C ARG A 191 -11.02 10.70 -18.65
N LEU A 192 -11.19 12.02 -18.45
CA LEU A 192 -11.83 12.54 -17.25
C LEU A 192 -13.27 12.07 -17.12
N GLN A 193 -14.04 12.12 -18.20
CA GLN A 193 -15.40 11.60 -18.23
C GLN A 193 -15.47 10.11 -17.84
N GLN A 194 -14.57 9.28 -18.39
CA GLN A 194 -14.52 7.86 -18.05
C GLN A 194 -14.14 7.62 -16.58
N ALA A 195 -13.16 8.34 -16.06
CA ALA A 195 -12.77 8.27 -14.65
C ALA A 195 -13.94 8.62 -13.73
N GLN A 196 -14.68 9.69 -14.02
CA GLN A 196 -15.88 10.11 -13.28
C GLN A 196 -16.97 9.04 -13.31
N GLN A 197 -17.31 8.52 -14.50
CA GLN A 197 -18.33 7.49 -14.67
C GLN A 197 -17.98 6.20 -13.91
N ILE A 198 -16.73 5.74 -14.01
CA ILE A 198 -16.27 4.53 -13.33
C ILE A 198 -16.28 4.73 -11.82
N THR A 199 -15.86 5.90 -11.34
CA THR A 199 -15.84 6.20 -9.90
C THR A 199 -17.26 6.25 -9.35
N LEU A 200 -18.18 6.95 -10.03
CA LEU A 200 -19.58 7.01 -9.64
C LEU A 200 -20.22 5.60 -9.56
N ALA A 201 -19.93 4.75 -10.54
CA ALA A 201 -20.53 3.41 -10.62
C ALA A 201 -19.94 2.40 -9.63
N ARG A 202 -18.63 2.46 -9.35
CA ARG A 202 -17.91 1.43 -8.59
C ARG A 202 -17.51 1.84 -7.19
N ARG A 203 -17.29 3.13 -6.96
CA ARG A 203 -16.84 3.70 -5.69
C ARG A 203 -17.62 4.96 -5.34
N PRO A 204 -18.93 4.84 -5.05
CA PRO A 204 -19.77 5.98 -4.68
C PRO A 204 -19.25 6.72 -3.43
N ASP A 205 -18.54 6.04 -2.55
CA ASP A 205 -17.86 6.62 -1.39
C ASP A 205 -16.76 7.62 -1.76
N LEU A 206 -16.03 7.38 -2.84
CA LEU A 206 -15.05 8.32 -3.40
C LEU A 206 -15.75 9.44 -4.18
N TRP A 207 -16.78 9.10 -4.95
CA TRP A 207 -17.54 10.08 -5.72
C TRP A 207 -18.15 11.17 -4.83
N LEU A 208 -18.66 10.82 -3.66
CA LEU A 208 -19.21 11.78 -2.70
C LEU A 208 -18.17 12.79 -2.18
N LYS A 209 -16.88 12.45 -2.25
CA LYS A 209 -15.76 13.32 -1.85
C LYS A 209 -15.18 14.11 -3.01
N TYR A 210 -15.51 13.73 -4.23
CA TYR A 210 -14.99 14.41 -5.43
C TYR A 210 -15.63 15.81 -5.56
N PRO A 211 -14.81 16.88 -5.68
CA PRO A 211 -15.34 18.23 -5.83
C PRO A 211 -15.97 18.36 -7.23
N LEU A 212 -17.27 18.24 -7.30
CA LEU A 212 -17.98 18.67 -8.51
C LEU A 212 -17.69 20.16 -8.66
N SER A 213 -16.92 20.53 -9.69
CA SER A 213 -16.69 21.95 -10.01
C SER A 213 -18.03 22.66 -10.08
N LYS A 214 -18.17 23.69 -9.23
CA LYS A 214 -19.29 24.62 -9.26
C LYS A 214 -19.29 25.41 -10.57
#